data_ffc02a85af02193fa7a5a7aecc7289c4
#
_entry.id   ffc02a85af02193fa7a5a7aecc7289c4
#
_cell.length_a   1.000
_cell.length_b   1.000
_cell.length_c   1.000
_cell.angle_alpha   90.00
_cell.angle_beta   90.00
_cell.angle_gamma   90.00
#
_symmetry.space_group_name_H-M   'P 1'
#
loop_
_entity.id
_entity.type
_entity.pdbx_description
1 polymer ?
#
loop_
_entity_poly.entity_id
_entity_poly.type
_entity_poly.pdbx_seq_one_letter_code
_entity_poly.pdbx_strand_id
1 'polypeptide(L)'
;MKKNILSFLIFFLSFVFINSATINAKTSKPPSVSADGAILMDAQTGKILYEKNINKPYPPASTTKIMTALLTLENCNLDDEVTVGKKPPLADGSKIFIHEGEKLKVKDLLYALLLESANDAAEALAEHISGSIEDFSKLMNKRAKELGCTNTNFVNPNGLYHAKHRTTAQDLALIMKEVSQYEDYRKISNTITYKIKPTNKSKKERPLWNKNKLVQQNSKYYFKGCNGGKTGYTTQSQHSYVVSANRGDFKLIAVLIHDSKKTFFEDSVNLLNYGFNNFELIKMYSRGDIVTEYNEKDLSLNLIARDDFYYIKEKINPSKAILNLEKKNLNSISFHKGDTILNAQVLLNNNNNNVGTLNLSSDRNHETSIFKMNSENKLIFFTIFVVFFLIFMISIIRFRKKLKRKKQQRKYFY
;
A
#
# COMPACT_ATOMS: atom_id res chain seq x y z
N MET A 1 8.42 -8.38 71.60
CA MET A 1 7.53 -8.27 70.43
C MET A 1 7.91 -7.15 69.42
N LYS A 2 8.23 -5.92 69.89
CA LYS A 2 8.57 -4.80 68.97
C LYS A 2 9.83 -5.01 68.10
N LYS A 3 10.89 -5.69 68.62
CA LYS A 3 12.13 -5.97 67.89
C LYS A 3 11.94 -6.96 66.74
N ASN A 4 11.04 -7.96 66.88
CA ASN A 4 10.82 -8.97 65.88
C ASN A 4 9.94 -8.44 64.71
N ILE A 5 9.06 -7.46 64.95
CA ILE A 5 8.24 -6.81 63.93
C ILE A 5 9.11 -5.91 63.03
N LEU A 6 10.10 -5.21 63.63
CA LEU A 6 11.00 -4.36 62.86
C LEU A 6 11.93 -5.18 61.95
N SER A 7 12.44 -6.34 62.44
CA SER A 7 13.26 -7.25 61.63
C SER A 7 12.47 -7.88 60.49
N PHE A 8 11.17 -8.20 60.69
CA PHE A 8 10.29 -8.73 59.65
C PHE A 8 9.95 -7.67 58.61
N LEU A 9 9.75 -6.42 59.01
CA LEU A 9 9.51 -5.30 58.09
C LEU A 9 10.73 -4.97 57.23
N ILE A 10 11.94 -5.03 57.79
CA ILE A 10 13.20 -4.81 57.06
C ILE A 10 13.42 -5.95 56.05
N PHE A 11 13.13 -7.21 56.42
CA PHE A 11 13.24 -8.36 55.54
C PHE A 11 12.21 -8.32 54.41
N PHE A 12 10.98 -7.84 54.68
CA PHE A 12 9.94 -7.68 53.66
C PHE A 12 10.26 -6.52 52.71
N LEU A 13 10.80 -5.39 53.21
CA LEU A 13 11.25 -4.29 52.34
C LEU A 13 12.45 -4.70 51.45
N SER A 14 13.41 -5.50 51.97
CA SER A 14 14.52 -5.99 51.16
C SER A 14 14.06 -6.96 50.06
N PHE A 15 12.98 -7.74 50.30
CA PHE A 15 12.40 -8.64 49.28
C PHE A 15 11.65 -7.91 48.16
N VAL A 16 11.09 -6.74 48.46
CA VAL A 16 10.41 -5.89 47.44
C VAL A 16 11.44 -5.19 46.54
N PHE A 17 12.64 -4.87 47.03
CA PHE A 17 13.69 -4.24 46.21
C PHE A 17 14.49 -5.19 45.32
N ILE A 18 14.46 -6.52 45.57
CA ILE A 18 15.22 -7.50 44.79
C ILE A 18 14.49 -7.89 43.48
N ASN A 19 13.19 -7.55 43.33
CA ASN A 19 12.42 -7.88 42.11
C ASN A 19 12.38 -6.77 41.06
N SER A 20 13.15 -5.72 41.17
CA SER A 20 13.42 -4.82 40.04
C SER A 20 14.46 -5.46 39.13
N ALA A 21 14.15 -6.66 38.58
CA ALA A 21 14.86 -7.16 37.44
C ALA A 21 14.62 -6.14 36.31
N THR A 22 15.62 -5.30 36.07
CA THR A 22 15.72 -4.58 34.82
C THR A 22 15.73 -5.65 33.74
N ILE A 23 14.55 -5.92 33.16
CA ILE A 23 14.47 -6.66 31.91
C ILE A 23 15.21 -5.76 30.90
N ASN A 24 16.51 -5.98 30.77
CA ASN A 24 17.25 -5.52 29.62
C ASN A 24 16.62 -6.22 28.42
N ALA A 25 15.63 -5.59 27.83
CA ALA A 25 15.00 -6.02 26.60
C ALA A 25 16.10 -5.98 25.52
N LYS A 26 16.76 -7.13 25.36
CA LYS A 26 17.81 -7.33 24.37
C LYS A 26 17.14 -7.18 23.02
N THR A 27 17.52 -6.15 22.25
CA THR A 27 17.10 -6.04 20.83
C THR A 27 17.37 -7.38 20.18
N SER A 28 16.32 -8.07 19.75
CA SER A 28 16.51 -9.34 19.07
C SER A 28 17.19 -9.05 17.73
N LYS A 29 18.37 -9.63 17.57
CA LYS A 29 19.12 -9.50 16.33
C LYS A 29 18.24 -10.03 15.17
N PRO A 30 18.16 -9.31 14.03
CA PRO A 30 17.43 -9.80 12.87
C PRO A 30 17.89 -11.21 12.48
N PRO A 31 16.99 -12.12 12.08
CA PRO A 31 17.38 -13.46 11.68
C PRO A 31 18.23 -13.45 10.41
N SER A 32 19.17 -14.38 10.31
CA SER A 32 19.89 -14.63 9.06
C SER A 32 19.02 -15.50 8.17
N VAL A 33 18.94 -15.19 6.87
CA VAL A 33 18.22 -15.98 5.87
C VAL A 33 19.19 -16.43 4.76
N SER A 34 18.93 -17.62 4.20
CA SER A 34 19.80 -18.18 3.16
C SER A 34 19.51 -17.59 1.77
N ALA A 35 18.28 -17.16 1.50
CA ALA A 35 17.92 -16.54 0.22
C ALA A 35 18.83 -15.35 -0.12
N ASP A 36 19.16 -15.20 -1.41
CA ASP A 36 20.02 -14.10 -1.90
C ASP A 36 19.32 -12.74 -1.80
N GLY A 37 18.01 -12.69 -2.03
CA GLY A 37 17.18 -11.53 -1.80
C GLY A 37 16.09 -11.83 -0.78
N ALA A 38 15.87 -10.94 0.19
CA ALA A 38 14.79 -11.11 1.17
C ALA A 38 14.29 -9.78 1.74
N ILE A 39 12.99 -9.71 2.04
CA ILE A 39 12.35 -8.56 2.67
C ILE A 39 11.30 -9.03 3.69
N LEU A 40 11.19 -8.29 4.79
CA LEU A 40 10.02 -8.28 5.66
C LEU A 40 9.44 -6.87 5.66
N MET A 41 8.18 -6.73 5.30
CA MET A 41 7.50 -5.45 5.15
C MET A 41 6.16 -5.45 5.88
N ASP A 42 5.83 -4.35 6.54
CA ASP A 42 4.46 -4.11 6.99
C ASP A 42 3.55 -3.77 5.80
N ALA A 43 2.45 -4.48 5.67
CA ALA A 43 1.52 -4.32 4.55
C ALA A 43 0.71 -3.02 4.61
N GLN A 44 0.49 -2.45 5.81
CA GLN A 44 -0.30 -1.22 5.96
C GLN A 44 0.52 0.01 5.57
N THR A 45 1.67 0.20 6.18
CA THR A 45 2.51 1.39 5.99
C THR A 45 3.53 1.26 4.86
N GLY A 46 3.86 0.03 4.45
CA GLY A 46 4.98 -0.24 3.53
C GLY A 46 6.35 -0.17 4.21
N LYS A 47 6.41 -0.03 5.55
CA LYS A 47 7.68 0.04 6.28
C LYS A 47 8.44 -1.27 6.17
N ILE A 48 9.70 -1.18 5.73
CA ILE A 48 10.63 -2.33 5.67
C ILE A 48 11.19 -2.56 7.08
N LEU A 49 11.05 -3.81 7.56
CA LEU A 49 11.51 -4.25 8.90
C LEU A 49 12.76 -5.13 8.82
N TYR A 50 12.99 -5.75 7.65
CA TYR A 50 14.18 -6.51 7.33
C TYR A 50 14.44 -6.42 5.83
N GLU A 51 15.71 -6.32 5.45
CA GLU A 51 16.11 -6.26 4.07
C GLU A 51 17.44 -6.99 3.79
N LYS A 52 17.51 -7.65 2.65
CA LYS A 52 18.72 -8.24 2.07
C LYS A 52 18.60 -8.19 0.54
N ASN A 53 19.42 -7.42 -0.13
CA ASN A 53 19.45 -7.29 -1.60
C ASN A 53 18.05 -7.09 -2.22
N ILE A 54 17.19 -6.29 -1.59
CA ILE A 54 15.76 -6.18 -1.93
C ILE A 54 15.48 -5.70 -3.34
N ASN A 55 16.41 -4.96 -3.95
CA ASN A 55 16.29 -4.38 -5.30
C ASN A 55 17.06 -5.19 -6.37
N LYS A 56 17.76 -6.26 -6.00
CA LYS A 56 18.47 -7.10 -6.97
C LYS A 56 17.50 -8.00 -7.73
N PRO A 57 17.49 -7.96 -9.09
CA PRO A 57 16.54 -8.74 -9.86
C PRO A 57 16.97 -10.20 -9.97
N TYR A 58 16.00 -11.09 -9.75
CA TYR A 58 16.14 -12.55 -9.88
C TYR A 58 14.98 -13.13 -10.69
N PRO A 59 15.11 -14.31 -11.29
CA PRO A 59 13.96 -14.99 -11.88
C PRO A 59 13.04 -15.49 -10.79
N PRO A 60 11.72 -15.12 -10.84
CA PRO A 60 10.78 -15.38 -9.75
C PRO A 60 10.27 -16.82 -9.66
N ALA A 61 10.39 -17.62 -10.70
CA ALA A 61 9.65 -18.86 -10.84
C ALA A 61 8.13 -18.65 -10.61
N SER A 62 7.45 -19.63 -10.02
CA SER A 62 6.00 -19.59 -9.79
C SER A 62 5.51 -18.56 -8.76
N THR A 63 6.38 -17.76 -8.12
CA THR A 63 5.90 -16.60 -7.37
C THR A 63 5.28 -15.53 -8.29
N THR A 64 5.58 -15.56 -9.60
CA THR A 64 4.88 -14.82 -10.67
C THR A 64 3.35 -14.94 -10.56
N LYS A 65 2.84 -16.09 -10.14
CA LYS A 65 1.40 -16.39 -10.11
C LYS A 65 0.61 -15.52 -9.13
N ILE A 66 1.28 -14.81 -8.21
CA ILE A 66 0.57 -13.81 -7.39
C ILE A 66 0.07 -12.62 -8.24
N MET A 67 0.86 -12.20 -9.26
CA MET A 67 0.42 -11.18 -10.22
C MET A 67 -0.69 -11.72 -11.13
N THR A 68 -0.59 -12.98 -11.56
CA THR A 68 -1.66 -13.61 -12.35
C THR A 68 -2.96 -13.70 -11.55
N ALA A 69 -2.88 -14.08 -10.26
CA ALA A 69 -4.04 -14.10 -9.37
C ALA A 69 -4.62 -12.69 -9.16
N LEU A 70 -3.78 -11.68 -8.94
CA LEU A 70 -4.22 -10.29 -8.81
C LEU A 70 -5.01 -9.84 -10.03
N LEU A 71 -4.43 -9.98 -11.22
CA LEU A 71 -5.10 -9.57 -12.46
C LEU A 71 -6.37 -10.35 -12.74
N THR A 72 -6.42 -11.63 -12.35
CA THR A 72 -7.65 -12.42 -12.47
C THR A 72 -8.75 -11.87 -11.57
N LEU A 73 -8.43 -11.52 -10.31
CA LEU A 73 -9.40 -10.94 -9.37
C LEU A 73 -9.84 -9.51 -9.74
N GLU A 74 -8.99 -8.77 -10.45
CA GLU A 74 -9.32 -7.42 -10.94
C GLU A 74 -10.19 -7.40 -12.21
N ASN A 75 -10.14 -8.47 -13.02
CA ASN A 75 -10.74 -8.45 -14.36
C ASN A 75 -11.84 -9.50 -14.58
N CYS A 76 -12.08 -10.44 -13.66
CA CYS A 76 -13.05 -11.51 -13.81
C CYS A 76 -13.92 -11.68 -12.56
N ASN A 77 -15.15 -12.19 -12.77
CA ASN A 77 -15.92 -12.77 -11.69
C ASN A 77 -15.54 -14.24 -11.45
N LEU A 78 -15.58 -14.69 -10.21
CA LEU A 78 -15.20 -16.06 -9.85
C LEU A 78 -16.05 -17.16 -10.55
N ASP A 79 -17.27 -16.82 -10.90
CA ASP A 79 -18.22 -17.75 -11.56
C ASP A 79 -18.19 -17.66 -13.09
N ASP A 80 -17.39 -16.77 -13.68
CA ASP A 80 -17.23 -16.69 -15.14
C ASP A 80 -16.69 -18.02 -15.69
N GLU A 81 -17.20 -18.42 -16.86
CA GLU A 81 -16.80 -19.65 -17.54
C GLU A 81 -15.63 -19.35 -18.52
N VAL A 82 -14.53 -20.04 -18.32
CA VAL A 82 -13.35 -20.03 -19.18
C VAL A 82 -13.41 -21.22 -20.12
N THR A 83 -13.40 -20.98 -21.42
CA THR A 83 -13.19 -22.04 -22.43
C THR A 83 -11.69 -22.11 -22.73
N VAL A 84 -11.08 -23.25 -22.41
CA VAL A 84 -9.64 -23.49 -22.57
C VAL A 84 -9.24 -23.48 -24.06
N GLY A 85 -8.26 -22.66 -24.40
CA GLY A 85 -7.68 -22.57 -25.73
C GLY A 85 -6.75 -23.73 -26.07
N LYS A 86 -6.06 -23.65 -27.21
CA LYS A 86 -5.12 -24.66 -27.69
C LYS A 86 -3.81 -24.69 -26.94
N LYS A 87 -3.29 -23.54 -26.51
CA LYS A 87 -1.97 -23.40 -25.87
C LYS A 87 -1.93 -23.91 -24.42
N PRO A 88 -2.89 -23.59 -23.52
CA PRO A 88 -2.80 -23.94 -22.10
C PRO A 88 -2.57 -25.43 -21.81
N PRO A 89 -3.18 -26.42 -22.53
CA PRO A 89 -2.90 -27.84 -22.32
C PRO A 89 -1.45 -28.23 -22.56
N LEU A 90 -0.74 -27.48 -23.39
CA LEU A 90 0.67 -27.71 -23.77
C LEU A 90 1.66 -27.11 -22.77
N ALA A 91 1.21 -26.34 -21.79
CA ALA A 91 2.07 -25.70 -20.80
C ALA A 91 3.02 -26.71 -20.13
N ASP A 92 4.29 -26.35 -19.98
CA ASP A 92 5.29 -27.16 -19.28
C ASP A 92 5.17 -27.04 -17.76
N GLY A 93 5.76 -28.00 -17.04
CA GLY A 93 5.90 -28.00 -15.58
C GLY A 93 4.63 -28.44 -14.85
N SER A 94 4.32 -27.80 -13.71
CA SER A 94 3.15 -28.17 -12.89
C SER A 94 1.86 -27.84 -13.61
N LYS A 95 0.93 -28.81 -13.69
CA LYS A 95 -0.37 -28.63 -14.35
C LYS A 95 -1.44 -29.53 -13.77
N ILE A 96 -2.69 -29.24 -14.04
CA ILE A 96 -3.87 -30.03 -13.67
C ILE A 96 -4.46 -30.77 -14.87
N PHE A 97 -3.76 -30.74 -16.02
CA PHE A 97 -4.11 -31.46 -17.25
C PHE A 97 -5.50 -31.07 -17.79
N ILE A 98 -5.69 -29.76 -18.00
CA ILE A 98 -6.89 -29.26 -18.72
C ILE A 98 -6.80 -29.56 -20.21
N HIS A 99 -7.94 -29.62 -20.88
CA HIS A 99 -8.05 -29.98 -22.30
C HIS A 99 -8.55 -28.82 -23.15
N GLU A 100 -8.16 -28.77 -24.40
CA GLU A 100 -8.71 -27.82 -25.37
C GLU A 100 -10.25 -27.94 -25.43
N GLY A 101 -10.94 -26.79 -25.38
CA GLY A 101 -12.40 -26.69 -25.35
C GLY A 101 -13.03 -27.15 -24.01
N GLU A 102 -12.23 -27.38 -22.98
CA GLU A 102 -12.75 -27.62 -21.64
C GLU A 102 -13.31 -26.33 -21.04
N LYS A 103 -14.45 -26.42 -20.36
CA LYS A 103 -15.13 -25.33 -19.70
C LYS A 103 -14.91 -25.41 -18.20
N LEU A 104 -14.28 -24.42 -17.61
CA LEU A 104 -13.92 -24.33 -16.21
C LEU A 104 -14.29 -22.94 -15.66
N LYS A 105 -14.67 -22.87 -14.40
CA LYS A 105 -14.87 -21.55 -13.76
C LYS A 105 -13.53 -20.88 -13.47
N VAL A 106 -13.50 -19.54 -13.52
CA VAL A 106 -12.36 -18.74 -13.07
C VAL A 106 -11.91 -19.17 -11.67
N LYS A 107 -12.84 -19.37 -10.75
CA LYS A 107 -12.59 -19.90 -9.41
C LYS A 107 -11.81 -21.20 -9.39
N ASP A 108 -12.18 -22.17 -10.23
CA ASP A 108 -11.52 -23.49 -10.28
C ASP A 108 -10.07 -23.34 -10.78
N LEU A 109 -9.85 -22.47 -11.77
CA LEU A 109 -8.52 -22.14 -12.28
C LEU A 109 -7.66 -21.38 -11.26
N LEU A 110 -8.24 -20.46 -10.46
CA LEU A 110 -7.54 -19.79 -9.37
C LEU A 110 -7.13 -20.77 -8.25
N TYR A 111 -7.99 -21.74 -7.89
CA TYR A 111 -7.60 -22.81 -6.98
C TYR A 111 -6.44 -23.63 -7.54
N ALA A 112 -6.48 -24.01 -8.81
CA ALA A 112 -5.39 -24.74 -9.46
C ALA A 112 -4.08 -23.91 -9.51
N LEU A 113 -4.19 -22.64 -9.82
CA LEU A 113 -3.09 -21.68 -9.86
C LEU A 113 -2.37 -21.59 -8.52
N LEU A 114 -3.13 -21.41 -7.44
CA LEU A 114 -2.57 -21.11 -6.11
C LEU A 114 -2.19 -22.37 -5.33
N LEU A 115 -3.00 -23.44 -5.37
CA LEU A 115 -2.76 -24.67 -4.61
C LEU A 115 -1.72 -25.57 -5.30
N GLU A 116 -1.94 -25.90 -6.59
CA GLU A 116 -1.09 -26.81 -7.36
C GLU A 116 0.01 -26.11 -8.15
N SER A 117 -0.05 -24.77 -8.22
CA SER A 117 0.88 -24.02 -9.07
C SER A 117 0.73 -24.33 -10.56
N ALA A 118 -0.49 -24.64 -11.01
CA ALA A 118 -0.80 -25.10 -12.35
C ALA A 118 -0.46 -24.05 -13.41
N ASN A 119 0.43 -24.40 -14.34
CA ASN A 119 0.87 -23.54 -15.44
C ASN A 119 -0.20 -23.44 -16.53
N ASP A 120 -0.87 -24.55 -16.84
CA ASP A 120 -2.00 -24.61 -17.76
C ASP A 120 -3.16 -23.73 -17.29
N ALA A 121 -3.47 -23.70 -15.99
CA ALA A 121 -4.47 -22.80 -15.42
C ALA A 121 -4.04 -21.34 -15.54
N ALA A 122 -2.74 -21.01 -15.32
CA ALA A 122 -2.23 -19.66 -15.48
C ALA A 122 -2.38 -19.14 -16.93
N GLU A 123 -2.07 -19.99 -17.91
CA GLU A 123 -2.19 -19.65 -19.33
C GLU A 123 -3.65 -19.53 -19.79
N ALA A 124 -4.54 -20.43 -19.29
CA ALA A 124 -5.97 -20.33 -19.59
C ALA A 124 -6.59 -19.04 -19.05
N LEU A 125 -6.23 -18.62 -17.82
CA LEU A 125 -6.65 -17.33 -17.27
C LEU A 125 -6.09 -16.15 -18.09
N ALA A 126 -4.83 -16.23 -18.49
CA ALA A 126 -4.18 -15.19 -19.30
C ALA A 126 -4.85 -15.02 -20.67
N GLU A 127 -5.15 -16.13 -21.38
CA GLU A 127 -5.88 -16.09 -22.64
C GLU A 127 -7.31 -15.57 -22.47
N HIS A 128 -7.99 -15.96 -21.41
CA HIS A 128 -9.36 -15.50 -21.12
C HIS A 128 -9.42 -13.98 -20.90
N ILE A 129 -8.45 -13.41 -20.17
CA ILE A 129 -8.43 -11.98 -19.79
C ILE A 129 -7.95 -11.10 -20.96
N SER A 130 -6.93 -11.54 -21.70
CA SER A 130 -6.22 -10.69 -22.65
C SER A 130 -6.14 -11.26 -24.07
N GLY A 131 -6.75 -12.42 -24.34
CA GLY A 131 -6.74 -13.09 -25.64
C GLY A 131 -5.41 -13.78 -25.98
N SER A 132 -4.29 -13.41 -25.34
CA SER A 132 -2.97 -14.03 -25.56
C SER A 132 -2.08 -13.94 -24.32
N ILE A 133 -1.07 -14.83 -24.23
CA ILE A 133 -0.02 -14.78 -23.19
C ILE A 133 0.80 -13.50 -23.33
N GLU A 134 1.07 -13.08 -24.54
CA GLU A 134 1.84 -11.89 -24.88
C GLU A 134 1.14 -10.60 -24.40
N ASP A 135 -0.16 -10.47 -24.65
CA ASP A 135 -0.93 -9.30 -24.23
C ASP A 135 -1.18 -9.32 -22.70
N PHE A 136 -1.38 -10.50 -22.13
CA PHE A 136 -1.43 -10.63 -20.67
C PHE A 136 -0.12 -10.21 -20.00
N SER A 137 1.04 -10.55 -20.59
CA SER A 137 2.34 -10.12 -20.10
C SER A 137 2.51 -8.59 -20.14
N LYS A 138 1.95 -7.92 -21.17
CA LYS A 138 1.91 -6.44 -21.21
C LYS A 138 1.05 -5.88 -20.07
N LEU A 139 -0.12 -6.50 -19.81
CA LEU A 139 -1.00 -6.12 -18.70
C LEU A 139 -0.29 -6.33 -17.34
N MET A 140 0.41 -7.47 -17.14
CA MET A 140 1.21 -7.73 -15.94
C MET A 140 2.25 -6.62 -15.70
N ASN A 141 2.98 -6.22 -16.74
CA ASN A 141 4.02 -5.19 -16.63
C ASN A 141 3.42 -3.79 -16.41
N LYS A 142 2.29 -3.48 -17.02
CA LYS A 142 1.56 -2.24 -16.75
C LYS A 142 1.15 -2.17 -15.28
N ARG A 143 0.51 -3.23 -14.77
CA ARG A 143 0.05 -3.27 -13.38
C ARG A 143 1.21 -3.25 -12.38
N ALA A 144 2.31 -3.93 -12.68
CA ALA A 144 3.52 -3.86 -11.86
C ALA A 144 4.02 -2.41 -11.70
N LYS A 145 4.06 -1.64 -12.79
CA LYS A 145 4.44 -0.21 -12.74
C LYS A 145 3.48 0.62 -11.89
N GLU A 146 2.17 0.39 -12.02
CA GLU A 146 1.15 1.07 -11.21
C GLU A 146 1.30 0.79 -9.71
N LEU A 147 1.77 -0.42 -9.34
CA LEU A 147 2.08 -0.79 -7.97
C LEU A 147 3.43 -0.25 -7.47
N GLY A 148 4.20 0.45 -8.31
CA GLY A 148 5.51 0.98 -7.96
C GLY A 148 6.66 -0.01 -8.13
N CYS A 149 6.46 -1.14 -8.82
CA CYS A 149 7.53 -2.08 -9.13
C CYS A 149 8.48 -1.48 -10.19
N THR A 150 9.73 -1.29 -9.83
CA THR A 150 10.70 -0.61 -10.69
C THR A 150 11.68 -1.56 -11.38
N ASN A 151 11.82 -2.78 -10.89
CA ASN A 151 12.80 -3.76 -11.34
C ASN A 151 12.13 -5.10 -11.75
N THR A 152 10.89 -5.04 -12.24
CA THR A 152 10.10 -6.20 -12.65
C THR A 152 9.83 -6.17 -14.14
N ASN A 153 10.00 -7.33 -14.78
CA ASN A 153 9.57 -7.59 -16.15
C ASN A 153 9.02 -9.01 -16.25
N PHE A 154 7.73 -9.12 -16.50
CA PHE A 154 7.04 -10.39 -16.74
C PHE A 154 6.98 -10.70 -18.24
N VAL A 155 7.18 -11.97 -18.59
CA VAL A 155 7.15 -12.48 -19.98
C VAL A 155 6.06 -13.54 -20.15
N ASN A 156 5.61 -14.16 -19.05
CA ASN A 156 4.58 -15.19 -19.03
C ASN A 156 3.81 -15.16 -17.71
N PRO A 157 2.60 -15.77 -17.65
CA PRO A 157 1.74 -15.74 -16.45
C PRO A 157 2.13 -16.77 -15.39
N ASN A 158 2.99 -17.73 -15.69
CA ASN A 158 3.24 -18.91 -14.86
C ASN A 158 4.61 -18.92 -14.16
N GLY A 159 5.58 -18.10 -14.64
CA GLY A 159 6.93 -18.00 -14.09
C GLY A 159 7.92 -19.04 -14.63
N LEU A 160 7.63 -19.68 -15.77
CA LEU A 160 8.62 -20.44 -16.51
C LEU A 160 9.81 -19.55 -16.87
N TYR A 161 11.00 -20.14 -16.80
CA TYR A 161 12.23 -19.37 -16.98
C TYR A 161 12.33 -18.74 -18.37
N HIS A 162 12.63 -17.47 -18.36
CA HIS A 162 13.05 -16.70 -19.52
C HIS A 162 14.07 -15.67 -19.07
N ALA A 163 15.11 -15.40 -19.85
CA ALA A 163 16.21 -14.51 -19.47
C ALA A 163 15.75 -13.10 -19.05
N LYS A 164 14.66 -12.60 -19.67
CA LYS A 164 14.05 -11.30 -19.37
C LYS A 164 12.99 -11.34 -18.29
N HIS A 165 12.58 -12.53 -17.78
CA HIS A 165 11.56 -12.67 -16.75
C HIS A 165 12.21 -12.50 -15.37
N ARG A 166 12.14 -11.30 -14.81
CA ARG A 166 12.84 -10.89 -13.59
C ARG A 166 11.92 -10.08 -12.68
N THR A 167 12.18 -10.19 -11.38
CA THR A 167 11.59 -9.37 -10.34
C THR A 167 12.53 -9.27 -9.15
N THR A 168 12.16 -8.47 -8.14
CA THR A 168 12.93 -8.28 -6.91
C THR A 168 12.11 -8.71 -5.69
N ALA A 169 12.76 -8.85 -4.53
CA ALA A 169 12.06 -9.12 -3.28
C ALA A 169 11.09 -7.98 -2.92
N GLN A 170 11.49 -6.73 -3.15
CA GLN A 170 10.66 -5.56 -2.92
C GLN A 170 9.43 -5.53 -3.84
N ASP A 171 9.62 -5.75 -5.14
CA ASP A 171 8.52 -5.71 -6.10
C ASP A 171 7.50 -6.83 -5.83
N LEU A 172 7.96 -8.06 -5.50
CA LEU A 172 7.07 -9.14 -5.08
C LEU A 172 6.30 -8.80 -3.79
N ALA A 173 6.92 -8.08 -2.86
CA ALA A 173 6.23 -7.64 -1.64
C ALA A 173 5.13 -6.62 -1.95
N LEU A 174 5.35 -5.70 -2.89
CA LEU A 174 4.33 -4.75 -3.35
C LEU A 174 3.15 -5.47 -4.02
N ILE A 175 3.42 -6.45 -4.90
CA ILE A 175 2.37 -7.26 -5.54
C ILE A 175 1.60 -8.06 -4.48
N MET A 176 2.30 -8.66 -3.50
CA MET A 176 1.66 -9.41 -2.42
C MET A 176 0.82 -8.50 -1.51
N LYS A 177 1.29 -7.28 -1.23
CA LYS A 177 0.52 -6.27 -0.49
C LYS A 177 -0.83 -6.06 -1.15
N GLU A 178 -0.85 -5.86 -2.46
CA GLU A 178 -2.08 -5.61 -3.21
C GLU A 178 -2.99 -6.83 -3.25
N VAL A 179 -2.52 -7.98 -3.73
CA VAL A 179 -3.36 -9.17 -3.87
C VAL A 179 -3.91 -9.69 -2.54
N SER A 180 -3.17 -9.49 -1.44
CA SER A 180 -3.62 -9.90 -0.10
C SER A 180 -4.76 -9.05 0.47
N GLN A 181 -5.15 -7.96 -0.19
CA GLN A 181 -6.33 -7.17 0.18
C GLN A 181 -7.62 -7.88 -0.27
N TYR A 182 -7.58 -8.67 -1.33
CA TYR A 182 -8.73 -9.40 -1.85
C TYR A 182 -9.09 -10.56 -0.92
N GLU A 183 -10.35 -10.59 -0.46
CA GLU A 183 -10.84 -11.65 0.42
C GLU A 183 -10.78 -13.01 -0.27
N ASP A 184 -11.15 -13.07 -1.54
CA ASP A 184 -11.13 -14.30 -2.34
C ASP A 184 -9.71 -14.85 -2.50
N TYR A 185 -8.69 -13.98 -2.66
CA TYR A 185 -7.30 -14.46 -2.62
C TYR A 185 -6.97 -15.14 -1.31
N ARG A 186 -7.28 -14.49 -0.17
CA ARG A 186 -7.00 -15.08 1.16
C ARG A 186 -7.73 -16.38 1.37
N LYS A 187 -9.00 -16.46 0.98
CA LYS A 187 -9.84 -17.66 1.07
C LYS A 187 -9.26 -18.80 0.24
N ILE A 188 -8.96 -18.57 -1.04
CA ILE A 188 -8.43 -19.59 -1.95
C ILE A 188 -7.02 -20.02 -1.49
N SER A 189 -6.12 -19.10 -1.21
CA SER A 189 -4.72 -19.41 -0.87
C SER A 189 -4.54 -20.06 0.49
N ASN A 190 -5.54 -19.98 1.39
CA ASN A 190 -5.57 -20.67 2.70
C ASN A 190 -6.32 -22.00 2.66
N THR A 191 -7.00 -22.33 1.58
CA THR A 191 -7.69 -23.61 1.43
C THR A 191 -6.67 -24.75 1.35
N ILE A 192 -6.84 -25.80 2.18
CA ILE A 192 -5.90 -26.93 2.23
C ILE A 192 -6.10 -27.87 1.05
N THR A 193 -7.36 -28.19 0.74
CA THR A 193 -7.73 -29.07 -0.37
C THR A 193 -8.94 -28.50 -1.09
N TYR A 194 -8.99 -28.67 -2.40
CA TYR A 194 -10.13 -28.32 -3.23
C TYR A 194 -10.37 -29.41 -4.28
N LYS A 195 -11.59 -29.58 -4.75
CA LYS A 195 -11.92 -30.53 -5.82
C LYS A 195 -12.64 -29.81 -6.94
N ILE A 196 -12.06 -29.78 -8.13
CA ILE A 196 -12.74 -29.36 -9.34
C ILE A 196 -13.71 -30.46 -9.74
N LYS A 197 -14.97 -30.11 -9.95
CA LYS A 197 -16.04 -31.05 -10.37
C LYS A 197 -15.80 -31.55 -11.80
N PRO A 198 -16.46 -32.64 -12.23
CA PRO A 198 -16.45 -33.06 -13.60
C PRO A 198 -16.85 -31.94 -14.55
N THR A 199 -16.21 -31.90 -15.74
CA THR A 199 -16.42 -30.90 -16.78
C THR A 199 -16.97 -31.55 -18.06
N ASN A 200 -17.18 -30.75 -19.10
CA ASN A 200 -17.53 -31.24 -20.43
C ASN A 200 -16.45 -32.13 -21.09
N LYS A 201 -15.19 -32.09 -20.58
CA LYS A 201 -14.07 -32.89 -21.11
C LYS A 201 -13.51 -33.92 -20.12
N SER A 202 -13.78 -33.79 -18.84
CA SER A 202 -13.31 -34.72 -17.79
C SER A 202 -14.48 -35.23 -16.95
N LYS A 203 -14.68 -36.56 -16.95
CA LYS A 203 -15.70 -37.19 -16.12
C LYS A 203 -15.28 -37.40 -14.65
N LYS A 204 -13.99 -37.21 -14.34
CA LYS A 204 -13.44 -37.38 -12.99
C LYS A 204 -13.24 -36.01 -12.33
N GLU A 205 -13.44 -35.96 -11.00
CA GLU A 205 -13.03 -34.84 -10.16
C GLU A 205 -11.50 -34.72 -10.20
N ARG A 206 -11.00 -33.47 -10.10
CA ARG A 206 -9.56 -33.19 -9.92
C ARG A 206 -9.33 -32.67 -8.51
N PRO A 207 -8.75 -33.49 -7.61
CA PRO A 207 -8.36 -33.05 -6.29
C PRO A 207 -7.11 -32.18 -6.39
N LEU A 208 -7.08 -31.07 -5.62
CA LEU A 208 -6.00 -30.13 -5.51
C LEU A 208 -5.53 -30.02 -4.06
N TRP A 209 -4.22 -29.90 -3.84
CA TRP A 209 -3.62 -29.79 -2.51
C TRP A 209 -2.73 -28.56 -2.41
N ASN A 210 -2.88 -27.84 -1.32
CA ASN A 210 -2.09 -26.65 -1.09
C ASN A 210 -0.64 -27.01 -0.75
N LYS A 211 0.30 -26.52 -1.54
CA LYS A 211 1.75 -26.71 -1.34
C LYS A 211 2.36 -25.77 -0.31
N ASN A 212 1.60 -24.77 0.17
CA ASN A 212 2.04 -23.86 1.22
C ASN A 212 2.00 -24.52 2.59
N LYS A 213 3.18 -24.82 3.16
CA LYS A 213 3.27 -25.49 4.45
C LYS A 213 2.92 -24.61 5.65
N LEU A 214 2.89 -23.27 5.49
CA LEU A 214 2.53 -22.36 6.57
C LEU A 214 1.03 -22.37 6.89
N VAL A 215 0.16 -22.85 5.97
CA VAL A 215 -1.28 -22.98 6.20
C VAL A 215 -1.69 -24.37 6.68
N GLN A 216 -0.81 -25.36 6.61
CA GLN A 216 -1.08 -26.77 6.98
C GLN A 216 -0.83 -26.98 8.47
N GLN A 217 -1.87 -27.21 9.27
CA GLN A 217 -1.78 -27.34 10.74
C GLN A 217 -0.85 -28.47 11.21
N ASN A 218 -0.70 -29.53 10.43
CA ASN A 218 0.18 -30.67 10.71
C ASN A 218 1.64 -30.44 10.26
N SER A 219 1.94 -29.31 9.64
CA SER A 219 3.28 -28.96 9.21
C SER A 219 4.09 -28.37 10.36
N LYS A 220 5.36 -28.73 10.49
CA LYS A 220 6.30 -28.08 11.40
C LYS A 220 6.50 -26.58 11.12
N TYR A 221 6.09 -26.13 9.94
CA TYR A 221 6.16 -24.72 9.51
C TYR A 221 4.82 -24.01 9.66
N TYR A 222 3.80 -24.66 10.24
CA TYR A 222 2.51 -24.00 10.43
C TYR A 222 2.65 -22.66 11.13
N PHE A 223 2.02 -21.62 10.56
CA PHE A 223 2.06 -20.27 11.10
C PHE A 223 0.65 -19.75 11.30
N LYS A 224 0.23 -19.65 12.57
CA LYS A 224 -1.08 -19.10 12.91
C LYS A 224 -1.20 -17.66 12.41
N GLY A 225 -2.21 -17.37 11.60
CA GLY A 225 -2.42 -16.05 10.97
C GLY A 225 -1.80 -15.93 9.57
N CYS A 226 -1.28 -17.02 8.98
CA CYS A 226 -0.90 -17.01 7.57
C CYS A 226 -2.12 -16.72 6.69
N ASN A 227 -2.02 -15.74 5.79
CA ASN A 227 -3.08 -15.30 4.87
C ASN A 227 -2.87 -15.83 3.44
N GLY A 228 -2.02 -16.81 3.27
CA GLY A 228 -1.66 -17.36 1.99
C GLY A 228 -0.23 -17.02 1.58
N GLY A 229 0.21 -17.61 0.50
CA GLY A 229 1.54 -17.44 -0.04
C GLY A 229 1.75 -18.28 -1.28
N LYS A 230 2.88 -18.07 -1.97
CA LYS A 230 3.22 -18.78 -3.19
C LYS A 230 4.69 -19.18 -3.21
N THR A 231 4.95 -20.47 -3.43
CA THR A 231 6.28 -21.02 -3.66
C THR A 231 6.63 -20.98 -5.14
N GLY A 232 7.92 -20.93 -5.46
CA GLY A 232 8.44 -21.06 -6.82
C GLY A 232 9.75 -21.81 -6.84
N TYR A 233 9.98 -22.56 -7.91
CA TYR A 233 11.25 -23.23 -8.18
C TYR A 233 11.46 -23.45 -9.67
N THR A 234 12.61 -23.12 -10.16
CA THR A 234 13.25 -23.64 -11.38
C THR A 234 14.74 -23.79 -11.07
N THR A 235 15.47 -24.55 -11.87
CA THR A 235 16.91 -24.69 -11.70
C THR A 235 17.62 -23.33 -11.69
N GLN A 236 17.21 -22.41 -12.56
CA GLN A 236 17.80 -21.07 -12.69
C GLN A 236 17.31 -20.07 -11.63
N SER A 237 16.08 -20.25 -11.14
CA SER A 237 15.48 -19.37 -10.12
C SER A 237 15.86 -19.79 -8.71
N GLN A 238 16.29 -21.02 -8.51
CA GLN A 238 16.36 -21.63 -7.20
C GLN A 238 14.98 -21.57 -6.49
N HIS A 239 14.91 -21.69 -5.18
CA HIS A 239 13.65 -21.58 -4.47
C HIS A 239 13.29 -20.12 -4.20
N SER A 240 12.01 -19.79 -4.36
CA SER A 240 11.46 -18.49 -4.00
C SER A 240 10.15 -18.69 -3.24
N TYR A 241 9.85 -17.79 -2.33
CA TYR A 241 8.62 -17.83 -1.54
C TYR A 241 8.17 -16.41 -1.19
N VAL A 242 6.89 -16.18 -1.33
CA VAL A 242 6.22 -14.97 -0.86
C VAL A 242 5.04 -15.36 0.01
N VAL A 243 4.87 -14.70 1.15
CA VAL A 243 3.84 -15.01 2.13
C VAL A 243 3.37 -13.76 2.85
N SER A 244 2.07 -13.69 3.18
CA SER A 244 1.52 -12.73 4.11
C SER A 244 0.96 -13.42 5.34
N ALA A 245 1.06 -12.74 6.49
CA ALA A 245 0.49 -13.20 7.75
C ALA A 245 0.01 -12.01 8.58
N ASN A 246 -0.97 -12.20 9.48
CA ASN A 246 -1.43 -11.16 10.39
C ASN A 246 -1.55 -11.64 11.83
N ARG A 247 -1.42 -10.70 12.77
CA ARG A 247 -1.83 -10.81 14.17
C ARG A 247 -2.69 -9.59 14.50
N GLY A 248 -4.01 -9.77 14.56
CA GLY A 248 -4.96 -8.64 14.56
C GLY A 248 -4.81 -7.83 13.27
N ASP A 249 -4.74 -6.51 13.40
CA ASP A 249 -4.61 -5.58 12.26
C ASP A 249 -3.17 -5.47 11.73
N PHE A 250 -2.18 -5.93 12.50
CA PHE A 250 -0.79 -5.93 12.06
C PHE A 250 -0.53 -7.04 11.05
N LYS A 251 -0.29 -6.67 9.80
CA LYS A 251 -0.09 -7.58 8.67
C LYS A 251 1.33 -7.45 8.11
N LEU A 252 2.05 -8.56 8.05
CA LEU A 252 3.41 -8.64 7.52
C LEU A 252 3.46 -9.44 6.22
N ILE A 253 4.37 -9.04 5.36
CA ILE A 253 4.72 -9.73 4.12
C ILE A 253 6.19 -10.09 4.19
N ALA A 254 6.50 -11.38 3.98
CA ALA A 254 7.87 -11.86 3.83
C ALA A 254 8.08 -12.40 2.42
N VAL A 255 9.19 -12.02 1.81
CA VAL A 255 9.63 -12.55 0.51
C VAL A 255 11.05 -13.06 0.65
N LEU A 256 11.28 -14.26 0.13
CA LEU A 256 12.60 -14.86 -0.06
C LEU A 256 12.72 -15.25 -1.52
N ILE A 257 13.76 -14.80 -2.20
CA ILE A 257 13.99 -15.06 -3.62
C ILE A 257 15.41 -15.56 -3.85
N HIS A 258 15.54 -16.56 -4.71
CA HIS A 258 16.79 -17.21 -5.06
C HIS A 258 17.47 -17.90 -3.86
N ASP A 259 16.74 -18.81 -3.19
CA ASP A 259 17.23 -19.59 -2.06
C ASP A 259 17.78 -20.96 -2.54
N SER A 260 19.09 -21.12 -2.56
CA SER A 260 19.74 -22.37 -2.96
C SER A 260 19.65 -23.49 -1.92
N LYS A 261 19.42 -23.14 -0.64
CA LYS A 261 19.39 -24.11 0.48
C LYS A 261 18.01 -24.69 0.79
N LYS A 262 16.95 -24.15 0.17
CA LYS A 262 15.56 -24.58 0.39
C LYS A 262 15.08 -24.40 1.85
N THR A 263 15.56 -23.39 2.53
CA THR A 263 15.15 -23.06 3.91
C THR A 263 14.02 -22.03 3.99
N PHE A 264 13.48 -21.62 2.86
CA PHE A 264 12.52 -20.52 2.73
C PHE A 264 11.28 -20.61 3.64
N PHE A 265 10.78 -21.81 3.98
CA PHE A 265 9.67 -21.92 4.94
C PHE A 265 10.12 -21.58 6.36
N GLU A 266 11.28 -22.10 6.80
CA GLU A 266 11.86 -21.83 8.11
C GLU A 266 12.26 -20.36 8.24
N ASP A 267 12.97 -19.84 7.26
CA ASP A 267 13.40 -18.45 7.22
C ASP A 267 12.22 -17.48 7.22
N SER A 268 11.11 -17.83 6.51
CA SER A 268 9.88 -17.01 6.54
C SER A 268 9.23 -17.01 7.93
N VAL A 269 9.17 -18.15 8.61
CA VAL A 269 8.64 -18.25 9.97
C VAL A 269 9.49 -17.40 10.92
N ASN A 270 10.82 -17.45 10.79
CA ASN A 270 11.75 -16.67 11.60
C ASN A 270 11.59 -15.16 11.34
N LEU A 271 11.47 -14.74 10.07
CA LEU A 271 11.22 -13.33 9.72
C LEU A 271 9.88 -12.83 10.24
N LEU A 272 8.80 -13.60 10.06
CA LEU A 272 7.47 -13.22 10.56
C LEU A 272 7.46 -13.12 12.09
N ASN A 273 8.07 -14.08 12.79
CA ASN A 273 8.19 -14.01 14.24
C ASN A 273 9.04 -12.82 14.69
N TYR A 274 10.16 -12.54 14.00
CA TYR A 274 10.97 -11.33 14.27
C TYR A 274 10.11 -10.07 14.16
N GLY A 275 9.34 -9.91 13.07
CA GLY A 275 8.48 -8.76 12.88
C GLY A 275 7.41 -8.63 13.97
N PHE A 276 6.62 -9.68 14.20
CA PHE A 276 5.54 -9.64 15.18
C PHE A 276 6.01 -9.52 16.64
N ASN A 277 7.21 -10.00 16.97
CA ASN A 277 7.72 -9.95 18.34
C ASN A 277 8.39 -8.60 18.65
N ASN A 278 8.99 -7.92 17.68
CA ASN A 278 9.78 -6.71 17.91
C ASN A 278 9.08 -5.42 17.50
N PHE A 279 8.05 -5.49 16.68
CA PHE A 279 7.35 -4.32 16.15
C PHE A 279 5.86 -4.39 16.47
N GLU A 280 5.22 -3.23 16.45
CA GLU A 280 3.78 -3.07 16.58
C GLU A 280 3.29 -1.98 15.62
N LEU A 281 2.08 -2.19 15.07
CA LEU A 281 1.37 -1.20 14.28
C LEU A 281 0.58 -0.30 15.21
N ILE A 282 0.84 1.00 15.15
CA ILE A 282 0.13 2.01 15.94
C ILE A 282 -0.76 2.83 15.01
N LYS A 283 -2.05 2.87 15.30
CA LYS A 283 -2.97 3.84 14.72
C LYS A 283 -2.86 5.14 15.51
N MET A 284 -2.27 6.17 14.93
CA MET A 284 -2.06 7.45 15.61
C MET A 284 -3.29 8.35 15.50
N TYR A 285 -3.93 8.37 14.33
CA TYR A 285 -5.15 9.12 14.07
C TYR A 285 -6.11 8.32 13.21
N SER A 286 -7.40 8.50 13.48
CA SER A 286 -8.48 8.07 12.59
C SER A 286 -8.90 9.25 11.71
N ARG A 287 -9.41 8.95 10.53
CA ARG A 287 -10.05 9.96 9.68
C ARG A 287 -11.12 10.72 10.46
N GLY A 288 -11.01 12.04 10.48
CA GLY A 288 -11.93 12.94 11.20
C GLY A 288 -11.45 13.33 12.59
N ASP A 289 -10.38 12.74 13.12
CA ASP A 289 -9.83 13.13 14.42
C ASP A 289 -9.24 14.54 14.34
N ILE A 290 -9.47 15.34 15.40
CA ILE A 290 -8.82 16.64 15.56
C ILE A 290 -7.35 16.37 15.94
N VAL A 291 -6.46 16.84 15.08
CA VAL A 291 -5.00 16.65 15.24
C VAL A 291 -4.42 17.77 16.10
N THR A 292 -4.76 19.02 15.77
CA THR A 292 -4.32 20.22 16.50
C THR A 292 -5.16 21.42 16.07
N GLU A 293 -5.05 22.51 16.79
CA GLU A 293 -5.63 23.79 16.42
C GLU A 293 -4.60 24.62 15.62
N TYR A 294 -5.10 25.34 14.63
CA TYR A 294 -4.35 26.37 13.92
C TYR A 294 -4.90 27.73 14.36
N ASN A 295 -4.04 28.53 14.98
CA ASN A 295 -4.39 29.85 15.48
C ASN A 295 -3.37 30.86 14.96
N GLU A 296 -3.73 31.64 13.96
CA GLU A 296 -2.88 32.70 13.41
C GLU A 296 -3.72 33.92 13.02
N LYS A 297 -3.41 35.07 13.58
CA LYS A 297 -4.14 36.34 13.38
C LYS A 297 -5.66 36.19 13.61
N ASP A 298 -6.45 36.35 12.55
CA ASP A 298 -7.91 36.33 12.58
C ASP A 298 -8.49 34.94 12.25
N LEU A 299 -7.65 33.94 12.00
CA LEU A 299 -8.08 32.60 11.62
C LEU A 299 -7.78 31.61 12.73
N SER A 300 -8.85 31.03 13.28
CA SER A 300 -8.79 29.89 14.20
C SER A 300 -9.63 28.76 13.65
N LEU A 301 -9.01 27.58 13.50
CA LEU A 301 -9.69 26.37 13.00
C LEU A 301 -9.04 25.09 13.54
N ASN A 302 -9.79 23.99 13.51
CA ASN A 302 -9.24 22.68 13.80
C ASN A 302 -8.67 22.04 12.54
N LEU A 303 -7.45 21.54 12.66
CA LEU A 303 -6.82 20.70 11.65
C LEU A 303 -7.23 19.26 11.92
N ILE A 304 -7.87 18.63 10.93
CA ILE A 304 -8.48 17.30 11.03
C ILE A 304 -7.70 16.32 10.17
N ALA A 305 -7.43 15.11 10.70
CA ALA A 305 -6.84 14.03 9.93
C ALA A 305 -7.77 13.64 8.76
N ARG A 306 -7.26 13.76 7.53
CA ARG A 306 -8.02 13.44 6.33
C ARG A 306 -8.20 11.93 6.14
N ASP A 307 -7.22 11.15 6.55
CA ASP A 307 -7.17 9.71 6.43
C ASP A 307 -6.68 9.09 7.75
N ASP A 308 -6.91 7.78 7.91
CA ASP A 308 -6.30 7.01 8.98
C ASP A 308 -4.78 7.07 8.86
N PHE A 309 -4.09 7.35 9.94
CA PHE A 309 -2.63 7.38 9.95
C PHE A 309 -2.05 6.32 10.87
N TYR A 310 -1.22 5.46 10.29
CA TYR A 310 -0.54 4.37 10.97
C TYR A 310 0.97 4.54 10.87
N TYR A 311 1.68 4.05 11.89
CA TYR A 311 3.13 3.92 11.84
C TYR A 311 3.59 2.66 12.59
N ILE A 312 4.79 2.22 12.27
CA ILE A 312 5.43 1.08 12.96
C ILE A 312 6.34 1.60 14.06
N LYS A 313 6.17 1.03 15.25
CA LYS A 313 6.97 1.29 16.44
C LYS A 313 7.74 0.05 16.87
N GLU A 314 8.98 0.23 17.27
CA GLU A 314 9.75 -0.83 17.97
C GLU A 314 9.26 -0.99 19.41
N LYS A 315 8.98 -2.23 19.82
CA LYS A 315 8.49 -2.50 21.19
C LYS A 315 9.52 -2.22 22.27
N ILE A 316 10.80 -2.42 21.95
CA ILE A 316 11.91 -2.32 22.91
C ILE A 316 12.38 -0.87 23.08
N ASN A 317 12.25 -0.05 22.05
CA ASN A 317 12.68 1.34 22.08
C ASN A 317 11.49 2.26 21.73
N PRO A 318 10.58 2.50 22.69
CA PRO A 318 9.34 3.21 22.42
C PRO A 318 9.60 4.69 22.13
N SER A 319 9.90 5.02 20.88
CA SER A 319 9.94 6.40 20.42
C SER A 319 8.53 6.97 20.39
N LYS A 320 8.36 8.18 20.93
CA LYS A 320 7.10 8.92 20.80
C LYS A 320 7.06 9.58 19.43
N ALA A 321 5.95 9.42 18.73
CA ALA A 321 5.72 10.16 17.49
C ALA A 321 5.38 11.62 17.81
N ILE A 322 6.01 12.55 17.10
CA ILE A 322 5.77 13.99 17.17
C ILE A 322 5.37 14.50 15.78
N LEU A 323 4.53 15.53 15.78
CA LEU A 323 4.10 16.19 14.56
C LEU A 323 4.97 17.41 14.27
N ASN A 324 5.44 17.51 13.05
CA ASN A 324 6.07 18.70 12.51
C ASN A 324 5.17 19.26 11.40
N LEU A 325 4.44 20.32 11.70
CA LEU A 325 3.51 20.95 10.78
C LEU A 325 4.28 21.73 9.70
N GLU A 326 3.77 21.66 8.48
CA GLU A 326 4.20 22.50 7.37
C GLU A 326 3.95 23.99 7.74
N LYS A 327 4.96 24.82 7.55
CA LYS A 327 4.81 26.29 7.74
C LYS A 327 4.09 26.89 6.55
N LYS A 328 2.79 27.15 6.69
CA LYS A 328 1.95 27.75 5.64
C LYS A 328 0.99 28.74 6.25
N ASN A 329 0.93 29.96 5.69
CA ASN A 329 -0.03 30.97 6.12
C ASN A 329 -1.40 30.70 5.50
N LEU A 330 -2.32 30.16 6.28
CA LEU A 330 -3.67 29.82 5.85
C LEU A 330 -4.58 31.05 5.71
N ASN A 331 -4.24 32.20 6.34
CA ASN A 331 -5.02 33.45 6.18
C ASN A 331 -5.01 33.97 4.74
N SER A 332 -4.04 33.58 3.93
CA SER A 332 -3.85 34.07 2.56
C SER A 332 -4.51 33.23 1.48
N ILE A 333 -5.15 32.13 1.85
CA ILE A 333 -5.78 31.17 0.91
C ILE A 333 -7.22 30.91 1.28
N SER A 334 -8.10 30.82 0.27
CA SER A 334 -9.47 30.37 0.46
C SER A 334 -9.56 28.86 0.38
N PHE A 335 -10.37 28.23 1.21
CA PHE A 335 -10.61 26.80 1.21
C PHE A 335 -11.98 26.46 1.80
N HIS A 336 -12.48 25.27 1.47
CA HIS A 336 -13.73 24.74 2.00
C HIS A 336 -13.46 23.70 3.10
N LYS A 337 -14.46 23.48 3.94
CA LYS A 337 -14.45 22.40 4.92
C LYS A 337 -14.15 21.06 4.23
N GLY A 338 -13.16 20.33 4.74
CA GLY A 338 -12.72 19.06 4.19
C GLY A 338 -11.60 19.15 3.15
N ASP A 339 -11.26 20.36 2.66
CA ASP A 339 -10.10 20.53 1.77
C ASP A 339 -8.81 20.23 2.51
N THR A 340 -7.87 19.57 1.84
CA THR A 340 -6.50 19.40 2.36
C THR A 340 -5.78 20.73 2.30
N ILE A 341 -5.43 21.28 3.47
CA ILE A 341 -4.85 22.62 3.58
C ILE A 341 -3.42 22.64 4.07
N LEU A 342 -3.01 21.61 4.84
CA LEU A 342 -1.66 21.45 5.39
C LEU A 342 -1.23 19.98 5.36
N ASN A 343 0.09 19.78 5.47
CA ASN A 343 0.68 18.49 5.74
C ASN A 343 1.46 18.54 7.06
N ALA A 344 1.44 17.43 7.80
CA ALA A 344 2.29 17.25 8.96
C ALA A 344 3.23 16.06 8.73
N GLN A 345 4.53 16.27 8.88
CA GLN A 345 5.47 15.17 8.96
C GLN A 345 5.40 14.53 10.34
N VAL A 346 5.26 13.21 10.39
CA VAL A 346 5.28 12.45 11.63
C VAL A 346 6.69 11.93 11.85
N LEU A 347 7.34 12.39 12.92
CA LEU A 347 8.73 12.07 13.24
C LEU A 347 8.78 11.23 14.51
N LEU A 348 9.68 10.25 14.58
CA LEU A 348 9.99 9.55 15.82
C LEU A 348 11.10 10.31 16.57
N ASN A 349 10.83 10.64 17.83
CA ASN A 349 11.65 11.56 18.65
C ASN A 349 13.11 11.12 18.82
N ASN A 350 13.42 9.82 18.72
CA ASN A 350 14.76 9.31 19.01
C ASN A 350 15.79 9.54 17.90
N ASN A 351 15.33 9.73 16.62
CA ASN A 351 16.25 9.79 15.47
C ASN A 351 15.82 10.81 14.40
N ASN A 352 14.84 11.68 14.64
CA ASN A 352 14.18 12.51 13.61
C ASN A 352 13.72 11.69 12.37
N ASN A 353 13.45 10.41 12.58
CA ASN A 353 13.05 9.50 11.51
C ASN A 353 11.62 9.84 11.09
N ASN A 354 11.46 10.30 9.86
CA ASN A 354 10.14 10.53 9.27
C ASN A 354 9.47 9.17 9.00
N VAL A 355 8.32 8.93 9.65
CA VAL A 355 7.54 7.70 9.48
C VAL A 355 6.35 7.87 8.55
N GLY A 356 6.12 9.09 8.08
CA GLY A 356 5.08 9.37 7.09
C GLY A 356 4.60 10.82 7.14
N THR A 357 3.72 11.15 6.20
CA THR A 357 3.07 12.47 6.11
C THR A 357 1.58 12.31 6.36
N LEU A 358 1.06 13.07 7.30
CA LEU A 358 -0.36 13.16 7.62
C LEU A 358 -0.97 14.36 6.87
N ASN A 359 -1.96 14.09 6.02
CA ASN A 359 -2.73 15.14 5.34
C ASN A 359 -3.76 15.72 6.30
N LEU A 360 -3.81 17.04 6.41
CA LEU A 360 -4.70 17.76 7.32
C LEU A 360 -5.73 18.57 6.53
N SER A 361 -6.99 18.41 6.89
CA SER A 361 -8.12 19.13 6.33
C SER A 361 -8.67 20.16 7.31
N SER A 362 -9.44 21.12 6.78
CA SER A 362 -10.14 22.13 7.59
C SER A 362 -11.49 21.63 8.12
N ASP A 363 -11.85 22.02 9.35
CA ASP A 363 -13.18 21.82 9.93
C ASP A 363 -14.22 22.85 9.44
N ARG A 364 -13.80 23.90 8.74
CA ARG A 364 -14.65 25.01 8.29
C ARG A 364 -14.23 25.59 6.95
N ASN A 365 -15.08 26.43 6.38
CA ASN A 365 -14.75 27.24 5.22
C ASN A 365 -13.94 28.48 5.65
N HIS A 366 -13.06 28.92 4.78
CA HIS A 366 -12.35 30.21 4.89
C HIS A 366 -12.30 30.89 3.53
N GLU A 367 -12.78 32.14 3.49
CA GLU A 367 -12.68 32.99 2.30
C GLU A 367 -11.75 34.16 2.57
N THR A 368 -10.72 34.26 1.75
CA THR A 368 -9.89 35.47 1.75
C THR A 368 -10.67 36.57 1.05
N SER A 369 -11.06 37.63 1.76
CA SER A 369 -11.55 38.80 1.08
C SER A 369 -10.38 39.42 0.32
N ILE A 370 -10.38 39.28 -1.01
CA ILE A 370 -9.44 39.98 -1.94
C ILE A 370 -9.55 41.52 -1.72
N PHE A 371 -10.56 41.97 -0.97
CA PHE A 371 -10.87 43.36 -0.65
C PHE A 371 -10.75 43.74 0.83
N LYS A 372 -10.00 43.03 1.68
CA LYS A 372 -9.52 43.64 2.94
C LYS A 372 -8.40 44.61 2.64
N MET A 373 -8.72 45.63 1.84
CA MET A 373 -7.90 46.85 1.78
C MET A 373 -8.00 47.53 3.14
N ASN A 374 -6.85 47.84 3.75
CA ASN A 374 -6.79 48.70 4.92
C ASN A 374 -7.59 49.98 4.63
N SER A 375 -8.16 50.61 5.66
CA SER A 375 -8.97 51.81 5.54
C SER A 375 -8.27 52.92 4.70
N GLU A 376 -6.96 53.04 4.80
CA GLU A 376 -6.15 53.98 4.00
C GLU A 376 -6.13 53.60 2.51
N ASN A 377 -5.99 52.33 2.15
CA ASN A 377 -6.02 51.89 0.76
C ASN A 377 -7.43 51.99 0.13
N LYS A 378 -8.50 51.83 0.92
CA LYS A 378 -9.87 52.11 0.45
C LYS A 378 -10.04 53.58 0.08
N LEU A 379 -9.50 54.49 0.88
CA LEU A 379 -9.56 55.93 0.62
C LEU A 379 -8.77 56.31 -0.64
N ILE A 380 -7.58 55.75 -0.82
CA ILE A 380 -6.77 55.93 -2.02
C ILE A 380 -7.47 55.43 -3.28
N PHE A 381 -8.08 54.20 -3.22
CA PHE A 381 -8.81 53.64 -4.35
C PHE A 381 -10.07 54.47 -4.69
N PHE A 382 -10.77 54.96 -3.66
CA PHE A 382 -11.94 55.82 -3.84
C PHE A 382 -11.53 57.15 -4.45
N THR A 383 -10.45 57.76 -4.00
CA THR A 383 -9.94 59.03 -4.59
C THR A 383 -9.48 58.86 -6.05
N ILE A 384 -8.79 57.78 -6.38
CA ILE A 384 -8.42 57.44 -7.77
C ILE A 384 -9.67 57.24 -8.64
N PHE A 385 -10.67 56.49 -8.13
CA PHE A 385 -11.94 56.30 -8.84
C PHE A 385 -12.69 57.60 -9.11
N VAL A 386 -12.77 58.49 -8.11
CA VAL A 386 -13.41 59.81 -8.25
C VAL A 386 -12.64 60.69 -9.29
N VAL A 387 -11.31 60.68 -9.28
CA VAL A 387 -10.51 61.43 -10.26
C VAL A 387 -10.73 60.88 -11.68
N PHE A 388 -10.74 59.55 -11.86
CA PHE A 388 -11.02 58.94 -13.17
C PHE A 388 -12.44 59.30 -13.65
N PHE A 389 -13.44 59.24 -12.73
CA PHE A 389 -14.81 59.61 -13.05
C PHE A 389 -14.94 61.09 -13.49
N LEU A 390 -14.26 62.00 -12.82
CA LEU A 390 -14.24 63.42 -13.20
C LEU A 390 -13.59 63.64 -14.57
N ILE A 391 -12.48 62.99 -14.84
CA ILE A 391 -11.80 63.06 -16.16
C ILE A 391 -12.71 62.52 -17.26
N PHE A 392 -13.40 61.43 -16.99
CA PHE A 392 -14.37 60.80 -17.91
C PHE A 392 -15.54 61.74 -18.19
N MET A 393 -16.11 62.39 -17.15
CA MET A 393 -17.17 63.39 -17.31
C MET A 393 -16.73 64.62 -18.10
N ILE A 394 -15.52 65.16 -17.82
CA ILE A 394 -14.94 66.27 -18.59
C ILE A 394 -14.75 65.88 -20.07
N SER A 395 -14.33 64.64 -20.33
CA SER A 395 -14.17 64.14 -21.68
C SER A 395 -15.49 64.02 -22.43
N ILE A 396 -16.55 63.58 -21.77
CA ILE A 396 -17.93 63.54 -22.33
C ILE A 396 -18.42 64.99 -22.65
N ILE A 397 -18.22 65.94 -21.73
CA ILE A 397 -18.63 67.34 -21.93
C ILE A 397 -17.87 67.94 -23.11
N ARG A 398 -16.55 67.71 -23.23
CA ARG A 398 -15.73 68.16 -24.37
C ARG A 398 -16.18 67.54 -25.67
N PHE A 399 -16.49 66.24 -25.67
CA PHE A 399 -17.01 65.53 -26.84
C PHE A 399 -18.37 66.05 -27.27
N ARG A 400 -19.31 66.31 -26.32
CA ARG A 400 -20.62 66.92 -26.62
C ARG A 400 -20.49 68.33 -27.16
N LYS A 401 -19.58 69.18 -26.62
CA LYS A 401 -19.27 70.52 -27.16
C LYS A 401 -18.69 70.44 -28.58
N LYS A 402 -17.81 69.48 -28.86
CA LYS A 402 -17.25 69.28 -30.20
C LYS A 402 -18.32 68.84 -31.21
N LEU A 403 -19.26 67.97 -30.83
CA LEU A 403 -20.41 67.59 -31.67
C LEU A 403 -21.38 68.78 -31.93
N LYS A 404 -21.65 69.62 -30.90
CA LYS A 404 -22.50 70.80 -31.08
C LYS A 404 -21.83 71.80 -32.03
N ARG A 405 -20.50 72.04 -31.93
CA ARG A 405 -19.76 72.89 -32.87
C ARG A 405 -19.77 72.39 -34.32
N LYS A 406 -19.59 71.07 -34.52
CA LYS A 406 -19.72 70.44 -35.85
C LYS A 406 -21.16 70.56 -36.43
N LYS A 407 -22.22 70.44 -35.58
CA LYS A 407 -23.60 70.66 -36.03
C LYS A 407 -23.89 72.13 -36.41
N GLN A 408 -23.34 73.09 -35.70
CA GLN A 408 -23.45 74.53 -36.06
C GLN A 408 -22.72 74.88 -37.38
N GLN A 409 -21.50 74.32 -37.55
CA GLN A 409 -20.77 74.54 -38.83
C GLN A 409 -21.50 73.93 -40.04
N ARG A 410 -22.20 72.79 -39.88
CA ARG A 410 -23.03 72.23 -40.98
C ARG A 410 -24.32 73.00 -41.29
N LYS A 411 -24.78 73.96 -40.41
CA LYS A 411 -25.93 74.83 -40.66
C LYS A 411 -25.57 76.12 -41.45
N TYR A 412 -24.29 76.39 -41.64
CA TYR A 412 -23.84 77.59 -42.41
C TYR A 412 -23.37 77.21 -43.83
N PHE A 413 -23.50 75.93 -44.24
CA PHE A 413 -23.11 75.45 -45.58
C PHE A 413 -24.35 74.87 -46.38
N TYR A 414 -25.57 75.27 -45.99
CA TYR A 414 -26.78 75.01 -46.80
C TYR A 414 -27.57 76.33 -46.87
#